data_e454cb5de5557ef8c9d0c2880fba1e66
#
_entry.id   e454cb5de5557ef8c9d0c2880fba1e66
#
_cell.length_a   1.000
_cell.length_b   1.000
_cell.length_c   1.000
_cell.angle_alpha   90.00
_cell.angle_beta   90.00
_cell.angle_gamma   90.00
#
_symmetry.space_group_name_H-M   'P 1'
#
loop_
_entity.id
_entity.type
_entity.pdbx_description
1 polymer ?
#
loop_
_entity_poly.entity_id
_entity_poly.type
_entity_poly.pdbx_seq_one_letter_code
_entity_poly.pdbx_strand_id
1 'polypeptide(L)' 'MKKTFEIEVDCANCAQLMEQAASKVAGVASVTVNFMTQKMIVTFEDGVDVKSVMKTVLSECKKVEPDCEISL' A
#
# COMPACT_ATOMS: atom_id res chain seq x y z
N MET A 1 -11.75 -1.28 8.73
CA MET A 1 -12.17 -1.65 7.36
C MET A 1 -10.97 -2.12 6.56
N LYS A 2 -11.14 -3.15 5.79
CA LYS A 2 -10.03 -3.80 5.09
C LYS A 2 -10.35 -3.87 3.61
N LYS A 3 -9.38 -3.47 2.77
CA LYS A 3 -9.54 -3.53 1.33
C LYS A 3 -8.30 -4.13 0.68
N THR A 4 -8.51 -4.80 -0.46
CA THR A 4 -7.44 -5.39 -1.25
C THR A 4 -7.29 -4.61 -2.54
N PHE A 5 -6.05 -4.26 -2.88
CA PHE A 5 -5.73 -3.53 -4.10
C PHE A 5 -4.76 -4.36 -4.95
N GLU A 6 -4.92 -4.28 -6.26
CA GLU A 6 -3.92 -4.88 -7.15
C GLU A 6 -2.74 -3.92 -7.28
N ILE A 7 -1.55 -4.49 -7.30
CA ILE A 7 -0.32 -3.71 -7.39
C ILE A 7 0.58 -4.26 -8.49
N GLU A 8 1.54 -3.46 -8.92
CA GLU A 8 2.62 -3.90 -9.79
C GLU A 8 3.94 -3.58 -9.12
N VAL A 9 4.74 -4.60 -8.86
CA VAL A 9 6.06 -4.46 -8.25
C VAL A 9 6.96 -5.56 -8.77
N ASP A 10 8.22 -5.24 -9.03
CA ASP A 10 9.13 -6.11 -9.76
C ASP A 10 9.93 -7.06 -8.89
N CYS A 11 10.04 -6.84 -7.60
CA CYS A 11 10.83 -7.71 -6.75
C CYS A 11 10.27 -7.78 -5.33
N ALA A 12 10.61 -8.87 -4.65
CA ALA A 12 10.10 -9.11 -3.30
C ALA A 12 10.59 -8.05 -2.31
N ASN A 13 11.83 -7.60 -2.45
CA ASN A 13 12.36 -6.54 -1.59
C ASN A 13 11.61 -5.23 -1.80
N CYS A 14 11.27 -4.93 -3.05
CA CYS A 14 10.48 -3.75 -3.38
C CYS A 14 9.10 -3.81 -2.74
N ALA A 15 8.49 -4.99 -2.74
CA ALA A 15 7.20 -5.20 -2.10
C ALA A 15 7.28 -4.94 -0.59
N GLN A 16 8.37 -5.35 0.06
CA GLN A 16 8.58 -5.07 1.48
C GLN A 16 8.73 -3.58 1.74
N LEU A 17 9.44 -2.87 0.87
CA LEU A 17 9.59 -1.43 1.01
C LEU A 17 8.24 -0.72 0.89
N MET A 18 7.40 -1.15 -0.04
CA MET A 18 6.05 -0.63 -0.18
C MET A 18 5.23 -0.87 1.09
N GLU A 19 5.32 -2.08 1.64
CA GLU A 19 4.59 -2.41 2.87
C GLU A 19 5.03 -1.52 4.03
N GLN A 20 6.33 -1.31 4.19
CA GLN A 20 6.86 -0.46 5.24
C GLN A 20 6.40 0.99 5.05
N ALA A 21 6.49 1.51 3.83
CA ALA A 21 6.07 2.87 3.55
C ALA A 21 4.59 3.07 3.82
N ALA A 22 3.75 2.13 3.36
CA ALA A 22 2.32 2.21 3.54
C ALA A 22 1.92 2.12 5.02
N SER A 23 2.61 1.29 5.79
CA SER A 23 2.27 1.10 7.20
C SER A 23 2.48 2.34 8.05
N LYS A 24 3.28 3.29 7.56
CA LYS A 24 3.56 4.55 8.27
C LYS A 24 2.55 5.64 7.96
N VAL A 25 1.65 5.43 7.02
CA VAL A 25 0.67 6.43 6.62
C VAL A 25 -0.41 6.56 7.68
N ALA A 26 -0.75 7.79 8.05
CA ALA A 26 -1.84 8.05 8.99
C ALA A 26 -3.15 7.52 8.42
N GLY A 27 -3.94 6.84 9.24
CA GLY A 27 -5.19 6.23 8.81
C GLY A 27 -5.06 4.77 8.42
N VAL A 28 -3.83 4.25 8.32
CA VAL A 28 -3.57 2.84 8.03
C VAL A 28 -3.30 2.11 9.35
N ALA A 29 -4.13 1.12 9.66
CA ALA A 29 -3.93 0.30 10.84
C ALA A 29 -2.89 -0.79 10.59
N SER A 30 -2.96 -1.44 9.42
CA SER A 30 -1.98 -2.43 9.02
C SER A 30 -1.98 -2.61 7.51
N VAL A 31 -0.88 -3.14 6.98
CA VAL A 31 -0.71 -3.41 5.56
C VAL A 31 -0.01 -4.74 5.38
N THR A 32 -0.48 -5.51 4.42
CA THR A 32 0.21 -6.73 3.97
C THR A 32 0.35 -6.66 2.46
N VAL A 33 1.56 -6.83 1.96
CA VAL A 33 1.82 -6.90 0.52
C VAL A 33 2.21 -8.31 0.16
N ASN A 34 1.49 -8.90 -0.77
CA ASN A 34 1.79 -10.23 -1.27
C ASN A 34 2.41 -10.11 -2.66
N PHE A 35 3.72 -10.34 -2.74
CA PHE A 35 4.45 -10.24 -4.00
C PHE A 35 4.02 -11.32 -5.01
N MET A 36 3.70 -12.50 -4.52
CA MET A 36 3.34 -13.62 -5.40
C MET A 36 2.05 -13.39 -6.15
N THR A 37 1.06 -12.77 -5.49
CA THR A 37 -0.23 -12.48 -6.11
C THR A 37 -0.33 -11.05 -6.61
N GLN A 38 0.66 -10.22 -6.35
CA GLN A 38 0.68 -8.79 -6.70
C GLN A 38 -0.55 -8.09 -6.12
N LYS A 39 -0.76 -8.27 -4.83
CA LYS A 39 -1.89 -7.66 -4.12
C LYS A 39 -1.43 -7.03 -2.81
N MET A 40 -2.08 -5.92 -2.47
CA MET A 40 -1.85 -5.21 -1.22
C MET A 40 -3.15 -5.20 -0.43
N ILE A 41 -3.09 -5.68 0.79
CA ILE A 41 -4.25 -5.69 1.70
C ILE A 41 -4.00 -4.61 2.75
N VAL A 42 -4.88 -3.63 2.78
CA VAL A 42 -4.77 -2.50 3.71
C VAL A 42 -5.92 -2.53 4.68
N THR A 43 -5.61 -2.52 5.97
CA THR A 43 -6.60 -2.35 7.03
C THR A 43 -6.60 -0.89 7.45
N PHE A 44 -7.74 -0.24 7.32
CA PHE A 44 -7.90 1.18 7.63
C PHE A 44 -8.45 1.36 9.03
N GLU A 45 -8.08 2.47 9.64
CA GLU A 45 -8.67 2.86 10.93
C GLU A 45 -10.09 3.37 10.71
N ASP A 46 -10.89 3.34 11.78
CA ASP A 46 -12.27 3.80 11.70
C ASP A 46 -12.32 5.31 11.41
N GLY A 47 -13.28 5.70 10.60
CA GLY A 47 -13.54 7.10 10.33
C GLY A 47 -12.64 7.77 9.31
N VAL A 48 -11.72 7.02 8.67
CA VAL A 48 -10.84 7.61 7.67
C VAL A 48 -11.45 7.53 6.27
N ASP A 49 -11.04 8.47 5.42
CA ASP A 49 -11.42 8.45 4.01
C ASP A 49 -10.45 7.57 3.24
N VAL A 50 -10.92 6.40 2.81
CA VAL A 50 -10.10 5.41 2.12
C VAL A 50 -9.40 6.01 0.91
N LYS A 51 -10.09 6.82 0.11
CA LYS A 51 -9.49 7.41 -1.09
C LYS A 51 -8.33 8.33 -0.76
N SER A 52 -8.51 9.19 0.23
CA SER A 52 -7.45 10.10 0.66
C SER A 52 -6.26 9.35 1.22
N VAL A 53 -6.53 8.35 2.06
CA VAL A 53 -5.47 7.53 2.65
C VAL A 53 -4.69 6.80 1.55
N MET A 54 -5.39 6.22 0.58
CA MET A 54 -4.73 5.47 -0.49
C MET A 54 -3.91 6.37 -1.42
N LYS A 55 -4.33 7.60 -1.65
CA LYS A 55 -3.52 8.56 -2.39
C LYS A 55 -2.19 8.81 -1.69
N THR A 56 -2.23 8.97 -0.38
CA THR A 56 -1.02 9.14 0.42
C THR A 56 -0.17 7.88 0.40
N VAL A 57 -0.80 6.71 0.53
CA VAL A 57 -0.10 5.43 0.44
C VAL A 57 0.63 5.29 -0.89
N LEU A 58 -0.04 5.58 -2.00
CA LEU A 58 0.59 5.52 -3.32
C LEU A 58 1.78 6.48 -3.40
N SER A 59 1.62 7.70 -2.92
CA SER A 59 2.69 8.69 -2.92
C SER A 59 3.90 8.21 -2.12
N GLU A 60 3.67 7.67 -0.92
CA GLU A 60 4.77 7.17 -0.09
C GLU A 60 5.44 5.95 -0.70
N CYS A 61 4.66 5.06 -1.30
CA CYS A 61 5.23 3.90 -1.98
C CYS A 61 6.10 4.32 -3.15
N LYS A 62 5.69 5.33 -3.91
CA LYS A 62 6.48 5.80 -5.05
C LYS A 62 7.77 6.50 -4.63
N LYS A 63 7.85 7.00 -3.41
CA LYS A 63 9.09 7.58 -2.90
C LYS A 63 10.17 6.52 -2.68
N VAL A 64 9.77 5.32 -2.25
CA VAL A 64 10.72 4.22 -2.01
C VAL A 64 10.88 3.32 -3.22
N GLU A 65 9.87 3.26 -4.07
CA GLU A 65 9.88 2.43 -5.28
C GLU A 65 9.14 3.16 -6.40
N PRO A 66 9.83 4.02 -7.18
CA PRO A 66 9.17 4.85 -8.19
C PRO A 66 8.44 4.06 -9.28
N ASP A 67 8.83 2.82 -9.51
CA ASP A 67 8.23 1.97 -10.54
C ASP A 67 6.99 1.22 -10.07
N CYS A 68 6.63 1.32 -8.81
CA CYS A 68 5.46 0.61 -8.30
C CYS A 68 4.16 1.25 -8.77
N GLU A 69 3.12 0.45 -8.87
CA GLU A 69 1.78 0.90 -9.19
C GLU A 69 0.78 0.28 -8.23
N ILE A 70 -0.25 1.02 -7.88
CA ILE A 70 -1.37 0.54 -7.09
C ILE A 70 -2.64 0.91 -7.83
N SER A 71 -3.48 -0.09 -8.11
CA SER A 71 -4.77 0.15 -8.77
C SER A 71 -5.77 0.65 -7.74
N LEU A 72 -6.15 1.89 -7.86
CA LEU A 72 -7.08 2.53 -6.92
C LEU A 72 -8.50 2.60 -7.45
#